data_46e400f1d10fc61259c56a522857b74d
#
_entry.id   46e400f1d10fc61259c56a522857b74d
#
_cell.length_a   1.000
_cell.length_b   1.000
_cell.length_c   1.000
_cell.angle_alpha   90.00
_cell.angle_beta   90.00
_cell.angle_gamma   90.00
#
_symmetry.space_group_name_H-M   'P 1'
#
loop_
_entity.id
_entity.type
_entity.pdbx_description
1 polymer ?
#
loop_
_entity_poly.entity_id
_entity_poly.type
_entity_poly.pdbx_seq_one_letter_code
_entity_poly.pdbx_strand_id
1 'polypeptide(L)'
;CLKDIPAFNLPDTRTKLSQSMAVSNTCDMDLHNKRLWNTRILFSQIILLEKLEKVLYQKFSEDRISNYISSLRKQQITNAFYLPKSKNLDEAVAFFDYTNSFDINFVDRESLKEKRLVSLSNYGFYILLLKLSIHFTRIQEKVQRN
;
A
#
# COMPACT_ATOMS: atom_id res chain seq x y z
N CYS A 1 2.20 8.07 -3.76
CA CYS A 1 2.51 6.82 -4.48
C CYS A 1 3.66 7.06 -5.43
N LEU A 2 4.46 6.05 -5.67
CA LEU A 2 5.71 6.07 -6.43
C LEU A 2 5.69 4.93 -7.46
N LYS A 3 6.39 5.13 -8.59
CA LYS A 3 6.67 4.08 -9.57
C LYS A 3 8.09 3.52 -9.37
N ASP A 4 8.37 2.38 -10.00
CA ASP A 4 9.69 1.76 -10.06
C ASP A 4 10.33 1.47 -8.69
N ILE A 5 9.49 1.05 -7.73
CA ILE A 5 9.95 0.58 -6.43
C ILE A 5 10.14 -0.94 -6.52
N PRO A 6 11.31 -1.48 -6.16
CA PRO A 6 11.52 -2.92 -6.10
C PRO A 6 10.50 -3.58 -5.18
N ALA A 7 10.02 -4.73 -5.58
CA ALA A 7 9.06 -5.50 -4.79
C ALA A 7 9.32 -6.99 -4.95
N PHE A 8 9.13 -7.74 -3.88
CA PHE A 8 9.16 -9.20 -3.89
C PHE A 8 8.05 -9.74 -2.97
N ASN A 9 7.59 -10.94 -3.24
CA ASN A 9 6.57 -11.60 -2.45
C ASN A 9 7.05 -13.01 -2.11
N LEU A 10 7.39 -13.27 -0.87
CA LEU A 10 7.79 -14.61 -0.42
C LEU A 10 6.66 -15.63 -0.64
N PRO A 11 6.97 -16.86 -1.01
CA PRO A 11 8.30 -17.46 -1.16
C PRO A 11 9.02 -17.14 -2.49
N ASP A 12 8.38 -16.42 -3.42
CA ASP A 12 9.04 -15.98 -4.66
C ASP A 12 10.02 -14.84 -4.35
N THR A 13 11.31 -15.11 -4.50
CA THR A 13 12.39 -14.14 -4.21
C THR A 13 12.77 -13.27 -5.42
N ARG A 14 12.11 -13.44 -6.56
CA ARG A 14 12.37 -12.60 -7.74
C ARG A 14 11.90 -11.18 -7.47
N THR A 15 12.80 -10.24 -7.60
CA THR A 15 12.50 -8.81 -7.47
C THR A 15 11.93 -8.26 -8.77
N LYS A 16 10.88 -7.49 -8.69
CA LYS A 16 10.30 -6.75 -9.82
C LYS A 16 10.09 -5.29 -9.44
N LEU A 17 10.14 -4.41 -10.41
CA LEU A 17 9.75 -3.02 -10.21
C LEU A 17 8.22 -2.91 -10.23
N SER A 18 7.66 -2.19 -9.26
CA SER A 18 6.22 -2.00 -9.12
C SER A 18 5.87 -0.56 -8.73
N GLN A 19 4.61 -0.21 -8.94
CA GLN A 19 4.03 0.96 -8.29
C GLN A 19 3.79 0.63 -6.82
N SER A 20 4.11 1.57 -5.93
CA SER A 20 3.99 1.34 -4.49
C SER A 20 3.56 2.60 -3.75
N MET A 21 2.89 2.42 -2.64
CA MET A 21 2.50 3.48 -1.72
C MET A 21 3.41 3.44 -0.48
N ALA A 22 4.08 4.55 -0.17
CA ALA A 22 4.79 4.68 1.09
C ALA A 22 3.77 4.69 2.24
N VAL A 23 3.98 3.81 3.21
CA VAL A 23 3.13 3.67 4.40
C VAL A 23 3.84 4.06 5.69
N SER A 24 5.14 4.34 5.62
CA SER A 24 5.91 4.91 6.74
C SER A 24 5.54 6.38 6.96
N ASN A 25 5.71 6.83 8.20
CA ASN A 25 5.54 8.23 8.55
C ASN A 25 6.60 9.09 7.86
N THR A 26 6.21 10.30 7.44
CA THR A 26 7.13 11.27 6.81
C THR A 26 8.29 11.67 7.73
N CYS A 27 8.07 11.69 9.06
CA CYS A 27 9.14 11.92 10.04
C CYS A 27 10.20 10.82 10.02
N ASP A 28 9.83 9.58 9.68
CA ASP A 28 10.77 8.46 9.55
C ASP A 28 11.56 8.53 8.24
N MET A 29 11.02 9.24 7.26
CA MET A 29 11.65 9.46 5.96
C MET A 29 12.60 10.67 5.98
N ASP A 30 12.67 11.44 7.08
CA ASP A 30 13.55 12.61 7.17
C ASP A 30 14.96 12.22 7.67
N LEU A 31 15.97 12.36 6.81
CA LEU A 31 17.38 12.08 7.13
C LEU A 31 17.98 13.08 8.14
N HIS A 32 17.37 14.26 8.33
CA HIS A 32 17.83 15.21 9.34
C HIS A 32 17.50 14.75 10.77
N ASN A 33 16.53 13.83 10.90
CA ASN A 33 16.28 13.14 12.15
C ASN A 33 17.44 12.17 12.44
N LYS A 34 18.44 12.64 13.17
CA LYS A 34 19.57 11.82 13.64
C LYS A 34 19.07 10.71 14.54
N ARG A 35 18.77 9.56 13.96
CA ARG A 35 18.40 8.36 14.71
C ARG A 35 19.62 7.51 15.00
N LEU A 36 19.66 6.89 16.16
CA LEU A 36 20.74 5.96 16.55
C LEU A 36 20.72 4.67 15.73
N TRP A 37 19.62 4.39 15.03
CA TRP A 37 19.42 3.18 14.22
C TRP A 37 18.97 3.53 12.82
N ASN A 38 19.40 2.74 11.83
CA ASN A 38 19.00 2.93 10.45
C ASN A 38 17.47 2.80 10.30
N THR A 39 16.85 3.85 9.77
CA THR A 39 15.42 3.86 9.51
C THR A 39 15.11 3.04 8.27
N ARG A 40 14.03 2.29 8.33
CA ARG A 40 13.49 1.56 7.18
C ARG A 40 12.17 2.18 6.73
N ILE A 41 11.98 2.23 5.42
CA ILE A 41 10.75 2.73 4.80
C ILE A 41 9.91 1.55 4.34
N LEU A 42 8.64 1.57 4.65
CA LEU A 42 7.67 0.58 4.24
C LEU A 42 6.94 1.05 2.98
N PHE A 43 6.92 0.17 1.97
CA PHE A 43 6.17 0.37 0.73
C PHE A 43 5.19 -0.77 0.53
N SER A 44 3.90 -0.42 0.41
CA SER A 44 2.84 -1.34 0.04
C SER A 44 2.66 -1.35 -1.48
N GLN A 45 2.64 -2.53 -2.09
CA GLN A 45 2.47 -2.65 -3.54
C GLN A 45 1.09 -2.17 -3.98
N ILE A 46 1.04 -1.49 -5.12
CA ILE A 46 -0.19 -1.02 -5.77
C ILE A 46 -0.51 -1.95 -6.94
N ILE A 47 -1.76 -2.37 -7.02
CA ILE A 47 -2.31 -3.14 -8.13
C ILE A 47 -3.38 -2.29 -8.81
N LEU A 48 -3.30 -2.08 -10.12
CA LEU A 48 -4.34 -1.40 -10.87
C LEU A 48 -5.64 -2.19 -10.77
N LEU A 49 -6.76 -1.48 -10.56
CA LEU A 49 -8.06 -2.09 -10.32
C LEU A 49 -8.47 -2.99 -11.48
N GLU A 50 -8.25 -2.55 -12.71
CA GLU A 50 -8.50 -3.35 -13.93
C GLU A 50 -7.73 -4.69 -13.94
N LYS A 51 -6.47 -4.69 -13.47
CA LYS A 51 -5.68 -5.94 -13.38
C LYS A 51 -6.21 -6.85 -12.28
N LEU A 52 -6.62 -6.27 -11.15
CA LEU A 52 -7.24 -7.01 -10.06
C LEU A 52 -8.54 -7.66 -10.52
N GLU A 53 -9.41 -6.92 -11.17
CA GLU A 53 -10.67 -7.42 -11.73
C GLU A 53 -10.44 -8.60 -12.69
N LYS A 54 -9.51 -8.48 -13.65
CA LYS A 54 -9.17 -9.59 -14.58
C LYS A 54 -8.76 -10.87 -13.85
N VAL A 55 -8.04 -10.78 -12.74
CA VAL A 55 -7.64 -11.94 -11.94
C VAL A 55 -8.84 -12.50 -11.17
N LEU A 56 -9.71 -11.65 -10.65
CA LEU A 56 -10.89 -12.08 -9.90
C LEU A 56 -11.92 -12.77 -10.78
N TYR A 57 -12.15 -12.29 -12.01
CA TYR A 57 -13.06 -12.92 -12.99
C TYR A 57 -12.68 -14.36 -13.36
N GLN A 58 -11.42 -14.75 -13.18
CA GLN A 58 -10.99 -16.13 -13.38
C GLN A 58 -11.44 -17.09 -12.27
N LYS A 59 -11.85 -16.57 -11.10
CA LYS A 59 -12.07 -17.37 -9.89
C LYS A 59 -13.42 -17.19 -9.23
N PHE A 60 -14.13 -16.09 -9.51
CA PHE A 60 -15.36 -15.73 -8.81
C PHE A 60 -16.45 -15.27 -9.77
N SER A 61 -17.72 -15.34 -9.32
CA SER A 61 -18.88 -14.83 -10.05
C SER A 61 -18.88 -13.30 -10.14
N GLU A 62 -19.52 -12.77 -11.16
CA GLU A 62 -19.63 -11.33 -11.44
C GLU A 62 -20.24 -10.56 -10.24
N ASP A 63 -21.31 -11.06 -9.65
CA ASP A 63 -21.96 -10.43 -8.49
C ASP A 63 -21.00 -10.29 -7.31
N ARG A 64 -20.22 -11.35 -7.04
CA ARG A 64 -19.25 -11.34 -5.95
C ARG A 64 -18.12 -10.33 -6.18
N ILE A 65 -17.66 -10.22 -7.43
CA ILE A 65 -16.63 -9.26 -7.83
C ILE A 65 -17.17 -7.84 -7.70
N SER A 66 -18.37 -7.58 -8.25
CA SER A 66 -19.00 -6.25 -8.18
C SER A 66 -19.15 -5.78 -6.73
N ASN A 67 -19.61 -6.64 -5.83
CA ASN A 67 -19.73 -6.32 -4.41
C ASN A 67 -18.37 -6.04 -3.77
N TYR A 68 -17.34 -6.84 -4.09
CA TYR A 68 -15.99 -6.65 -3.58
C TYR A 68 -15.38 -5.32 -4.04
N ILE A 69 -15.50 -5.00 -5.35
CA ILE A 69 -15.00 -3.74 -5.93
C ILE A 69 -15.74 -2.54 -5.32
N SER A 70 -17.06 -2.63 -5.15
CA SER A 70 -17.84 -1.60 -4.46
C SER A 70 -17.33 -1.36 -3.03
N SER A 71 -17.05 -2.42 -2.29
CA SER A 71 -16.51 -2.34 -0.93
C SER A 71 -15.09 -1.76 -0.89
N LEU A 72 -14.24 -2.08 -1.88
CA LEU A 72 -12.92 -1.44 -2.04
C LEU A 72 -13.05 0.06 -2.25
N ARG A 73 -13.89 0.50 -3.19
CA ARG A 73 -14.13 1.93 -3.49
C ARG A 73 -14.65 2.70 -2.28
N LYS A 74 -15.43 2.06 -1.43
CA LYS A 74 -15.94 2.62 -0.16
C LYS A 74 -14.95 2.52 1.01
N GLN A 75 -13.71 2.07 0.77
CA GLN A 75 -12.69 1.86 1.81
C GLN A 75 -13.08 0.88 2.92
N GLN A 76 -13.99 -0.07 2.66
CA GLN A 76 -14.51 -1.01 3.66
C GLN A 76 -13.62 -2.24 3.87
N ILE A 77 -12.71 -2.54 2.94
CA ILE A 77 -11.78 -3.67 3.05
C ILE A 77 -10.58 -3.27 3.92
N THR A 78 -10.41 -3.92 5.06
CA THR A 78 -9.45 -3.49 6.11
C THR A 78 -7.98 -3.60 5.73
N ASN A 79 -7.61 -4.61 4.92
CA ASN A 79 -6.22 -4.82 4.48
C ASN A 79 -5.88 -4.16 3.14
N ALA A 80 -6.75 -3.29 2.63
CA ALA A 80 -6.58 -2.66 1.35
C ALA A 80 -6.93 -1.16 1.41
N PHE A 81 -6.20 -0.34 0.66
CA PHE A 81 -6.44 1.08 0.50
C PHE A 81 -6.72 1.40 -0.96
N TYR A 82 -7.94 1.84 -1.26
CA TYR A 82 -8.33 2.22 -2.60
C TYR A 82 -7.80 3.61 -2.96
N LEU A 83 -7.26 3.72 -4.16
CA LEU A 83 -6.73 4.93 -4.77
C LEU A 83 -7.59 5.28 -5.98
N PRO A 84 -8.36 6.37 -5.95
CA PRO A 84 -9.16 6.81 -7.09
C PRO A 84 -8.28 7.25 -8.24
N LYS A 85 -8.82 7.23 -9.45
CA LYS A 85 -8.14 7.73 -10.65
C LYS A 85 -7.69 9.17 -10.46
N SER A 86 -6.47 9.44 -10.88
CA SER A 86 -5.86 10.77 -10.90
C SER A 86 -5.16 11.03 -12.24
N LYS A 87 -4.51 12.20 -12.39
CA LYS A 87 -3.78 12.53 -13.64
C LYS A 87 -2.70 11.51 -13.99
N ASN A 88 -1.99 10.98 -12.99
CA ASN A 88 -0.81 10.13 -13.18
C ASN A 88 -0.98 8.70 -12.65
N LEU A 89 -2.16 8.32 -12.19
CA LEU A 89 -2.45 7.00 -11.65
C LEU A 89 -3.90 6.65 -11.96
N ASP A 90 -4.10 5.52 -12.65
CA ASP A 90 -5.43 4.95 -12.82
C ASP A 90 -5.96 4.37 -11.50
N GLU A 91 -7.26 4.02 -11.46
CA GLU A 91 -7.85 3.38 -10.28
C GLU A 91 -6.99 2.20 -9.82
N ALA A 92 -6.65 2.18 -8.55
CA ALA A 92 -5.73 1.21 -8.00
C ALA A 92 -6.03 0.87 -6.55
N VAL A 93 -5.41 -0.20 -6.06
CA VAL A 93 -5.53 -0.66 -4.68
C VAL A 93 -4.13 -0.97 -4.15
N ALA A 94 -3.79 -0.43 -2.98
CA ALA A 94 -2.62 -0.83 -2.23
C ALA A 94 -3.04 -1.87 -1.18
N PHE A 95 -2.40 -3.05 -1.20
CA PHE A 95 -2.67 -4.10 -0.22
C PHE A 95 -1.60 -4.09 0.87
N PHE A 96 -1.99 -3.96 2.12
CA PHE A 96 -1.07 -3.91 3.26
C PHE A 96 -0.34 -5.24 3.49
N ASP A 97 -0.93 -6.35 3.05
CA ASP A 97 -0.30 -7.67 3.09
C ASP A 97 0.93 -7.78 2.16
N TYR A 98 1.02 -6.92 1.14
CA TYR A 98 2.15 -6.87 0.20
C TYR A 98 3.07 -5.69 0.50
N THR A 99 3.52 -5.60 1.74
CA THR A 99 4.40 -4.51 2.19
C THR A 99 5.84 -4.99 2.27
N ASN A 100 6.74 -4.24 1.63
CA ASN A 100 8.17 -4.47 1.68
C ASN A 100 8.86 -3.36 2.48
N SER A 101 9.94 -3.73 3.18
CA SER A 101 10.74 -2.83 4.00
C SER A 101 12.11 -2.61 3.37
N PHE A 102 12.50 -1.35 3.18
CA PHE A 102 13.78 -0.96 2.60
C PHE A 102 14.56 -0.05 3.55
N ASP A 103 15.88 -0.17 3.53
CA ASP A 103 16.75 0.81 4.18
C ASP A 103 16.52 2.20 3.54
N ILE A 104 16.51 3.25 4.35
CA ILE A 104 16.28 4.62 3.88
C ILE A 104 17.31 5.06 2.83
N ASN A 105 18.55 4.56 2.95
CA ASN A 105 19.64 4.88 2.03
C ASN A 105 19.48 4.20 0.66
N PHE A 106 18.62 3.17 0.58
CA PHE A 106 18.29 2.52 -0.69
C PHE A 106 17.44 3.43 -1.59
N VAL A 107 16.76 4.39 -1.01
CA VAL A 107 15.82 5.25 -1.72
C VAL A 107 16.45 6.61 -1.96
N ASP A 108 16.98 6.82 -3.16
CA ASP A 108 17.47 8.13 -3.58
C ASP A 108 16.32 9.15 -3.60
N ARG A 109 16.47 10.20 -2.78
CA ARG A 109 15.42 11.22 -2.59
C ARG A 109 15.16 12.07 -3.83
N GLU A 110 16.19 12.36 -4.63
CA GLU A 110 16.00 13.15 -5.84
C GLU A 110 15.18 12.36 -6.85
N SER A 111 15.51 11.08 -7.02
CA SER A 111 14.74 10.20 -7.89
C SER A 111 13.30 9.96 -7.41
N LEU A 112 13.03 10.05 -6.09
CA LEU A 112 11.66 9.95 -5.57
C LEU A 112 10.74 11.06 -6.05
N LYS A 113 11.25 12.28 -6.24
CA LYS A 113 10.44 13.40 -6.72
C LYS A 113 9.94 13.12 -8.14
N GLU A 114 10.82 12.59 -8.99
CA GLU A 114 10.52 12.24 -10.38
C GLU A 114 9.63 11.01 -10.50
N LYS A 115 9.77 10.07 -9.57
CA LYS A 115 8.98 8.83 -9.51
C LYS A 115 7.60 9.02 -8.89
N ARG A 116 7.32 10.18 -8.29
CA ARG A 116 6.05 10.43 -7.60
C ARG A 116 4.88 10.51 -8.57
N LEU A 117 3.93 9.58 -8.42
CA LEU A 117 2.70 9.53 -9.21
C LEU A 117 1.62 10.44 -8.60
N VAL A 118 1.38 10.32 -7.29
CA VAL A 118 0.34 11.05 -6.58
C VAL A 118 0.69 11.16 -5.09
N SER A 119 0.23 12.24 -4.46
CA SER A 119 0.23 12.42 -3.00
C SER A 119 -1.19 12.34 -2.49
N LEU A 120 -1.37 11.79 -1.29
CA LEU A 120 -2.67 11.80 -0.63
C LEU A 120 -3.01 13.22 -0.16
N SER A 121 -4.29 13.56 -0.19
CA SER A 121 -4.82 14.72 0.52
C SER A 121 -4.75 14.47 2.05
N ASN A 122 -4.95 15.52 2.85
CA ASN A 122 -5.02 15.38 4.31
C ASN A 122 -6.10 14.36 4.73
N TYR A 123 -7.24 14.39 4.09
CA TYR A 123 -8.33 13.44 4.32
C TYR A 123 -7.91 12.00 3.94
N GLY A 124 -7.31 11.81 2.75
CA GLY A 124 -6.82 10.52 2.31
C GLY A 124 -5.74 9.97 3.25
N PHE A 125 -4.85 10.83 3.75
CA PHE A 125 -3.84 10.44 4.74
C PHE A 125 -4.47 10.02 6.08
N TYR A 126 -5.48 10.74 6.55
CA TYR A 126 -6.23 10.36 7.76
C TYR A 126 -6.88 8.96 7.61
N ILE A 127 -7.55 8.71 6.48
CA ILE A 127 -8.14 7.39 6.21
C ILE A 127 -7.07 6.29 6.14
N LEU A 128 -5.91 6.58 5.53
CA LEU A 128 -4.79 5.63 5.51
C LEU A 128 -4.33 5.27 6.91
N LEU A 129 -4.10 6.26 7.79
CA LEU A 129 -3.68 6.01 9.19
C LEU A 129 -4.71 5.18 9.95
N LEU A 130 -6.00 5.49 9.80
CA LEU A 130 -7.08 4.74 10.42
C LEU A 130 -7.06 3.26 9.96
N LYS A 131 -6.93 3.02 8.65
CA LYS A 131 -6.89 1.66 8.08
C LYS A 131 -5.66 0.88 8.51
N LEU A 132 -4.48 1.52 8.53
CA LEU A 132 -3.24 0.90 9.04
C LEU A 132 -3.39 0.53 10.52
N SER A 133 -3.95 1.43 11.33
CA SER A 133 -4.24 1.15 12.73
C SER A 133 -5.14 -0.08 12.86
N ILE A 134 -6.27 -0.13 12.18
CA ILE A 134 -7.19 -1.27 12.21
C ILE A 134 -6.50 -2.55 11.73
N HIS A 135 -5.71 -2.48 10.65
CA HIS A 135 -5.03 -3.65 10.07
C HIS A 135 -4.04 -4.28 11.05
N PHE A 136 -3.20 -3.44 11.70
CA PHE A 136 -2.15 -3.92 12.59
C PHE A 136 -2.60 -4.15 14.06
N THR A 137 -3.68 -3.52 14.50
CA THR A 137 -4.17 -3.64 15.89
C THR A 137 -5.43 -4.48 16.02
N ARG A 138 -5.81 -5.22 14.98
CA ARG A 138 -7.03 -6.03 14.95
C ARG A 138 -7.10 -6.96 16.15
N ILE A 139 -7.80 -6.54 17.19
CA ILE A 139 -8.08 -7.34 18.38
C ILE A 139 -9.13 -8.37 17.97
N GLN A 140 -8.78 -9.65 18.01
CA GLN A 140 -9.77 -10.72 17.91
C GLN A 140 -10.48 -10.81 19.27
N GLU A 141 -11.71 -10.32 19.34
CA GLU A 141 -12.53 -10.30 20.59
C GLU A 141 -12.86 -11.69 21.16
N LYS A 142 -12.48 -12.78 20.48
CA LYS A 142 -12.84 -14.16 20.88
C LYS A 142 -11.64 -15.07 21.13
N VAL A 143 -10.47 -14.57 21.37
CA VAL A 143 -9.36 -15.41 21.82
C VAL A 143 -9.48 -15.60 23.32
N GLN A 144 -10.01 -16.75 23.75
CA GLN A 144 -9.82 -17.21 25.13
C GLN A 144 -8.30 -17.42 25.33
N ARG A 145 -7.70 -16.55 26.10
CA ARG A 145 -6.33 -16.74 26.58
C ARG A 145 -6.40 -17.68 27.76
N ASN A 146 -6.12 -18.95 27.55
CA ASN A 146 -5.84 -19.90 28.63
C ASN A 146 -4.48 -19.59 29.24
#